data_ad84e29ed58156680b6ffa0904090b71
#
_entry.id   ad84e29ed58156680b6ffa0904090b71
#
_cell.length_a   1.000
_cell.length_b   1.000
_cell.length_c   1.000
_cell.angle_alpha   90.00
_cell.angle_beta   90.00
_cell.angle_gamma   90.00
#
_symmetry.space_group_name_H-M   'P 1'
#
loop_
_entity.id
_entity.type
_entity.pdbx_description
1 polymer ?
#
loop_
_entity_poly.entity_id
_entity_poly.type
_entity_poly.pdbx_seq_one_letter_code
_entity_poly.pdbx_strand_id
1 'polypeptide(L)'
;MRTNLTFCFVYLILFNFTFYTFLNLQILYQDEHLVAINKPNGLAVHKSKLVGNTNEFALQLLRDQIRKRVYPAHRLDRKTSGVMLFTLAEKVSSMLQKQFMERNVSKNYLAIVRGYTETHEVIDYPLTNYSGKVQEAITEYSRVASSELDLPYGKHETSRYSLISLTPKTGRTHQIRKHMNHIRHPIIGDRPHGCNKQNKLFKNRWEVNTMMLHASEIEFSHPITNKKMLLKADLPNEFKRTLKILSLNFTSA
;
A
#
# COMPACT_ATOMS: atom_id res chain seq x y z
N MET A 1 -45.45 22.05 -61.93
CA MET A 1 -44.39 21.06 -61.67
C MET A 1 -43.86 21.33 -60.28
N ARG A 2 -44.26 20.52 -59.30
CA ARG A 2 -43.83 20.60 -57.89
C ARG A 2 -42.93 19.41 -57.64
N THR A 3 -41.67 19.65 -57.35
CA THR A 3 -40.69 18.61 -56.92
C THR A 3 -40.64 18.57 -55.43
N ASN A 4 -41.10 17.44 -54.84
CA ASN A 4 -40.96 17.15 -53.42
C ASN A 4 -39.55 16.65 -53.09
N LEU A 5 -38.83 17.39 -52.25
CA LEU A 5 -37.58 16.90 -51.64
C LEU A 5 -37.96 16.24 -50.31
N THR A 6 -37.78 14.92 -50.28
CA THR A 6 -37.93 14.11 -49.06
C THR A 6 -36.60 14.21 -48.28
N PHE A 7 -36.61 14.88 -47.13
CA PHE A 7 -35.47 14.90 -46.18
C PHE A 7 -35.43 13.57 -45.42
N CYS A 8 -34.38 12.82 -45.68
CA CYS A 8 -34.07 11.59 -44.94
C CYS A 8 -33.29 11.97 -43.67
N PHE A 9 -33.96 11.94 -42.50
CA PHE A 9 -33.28 12.13 -41.22
C PHE A 9 -32.55 10.84 -40.87
N VAL A 10 -31.24 10.83 -41.03
CA VAL A 10 -30.37 9.77 -40.51
C VAL A 10 -30.15 10.08 -39.03
N TYR A 11 -30.82 9.31 -38.14
CA TYR A 11 -30.53 9.33 -36.72
C TYR A 11 -29.15 8.71 -36.48
N LEU A 12 -28.15 9.55 -36.29
CA LEU A 12 -26.82 9.15 -35.82
C LEU A 12 -26.93 8.83 -34.32
N ILE A 13 -27.13 7.57 -33.99
CA ILE A 13 -27.05 7.09 -32.60
C ILE A 13 -25.57 7.12 -32.23
N LEU A 14 -25.14 8.19 -31.61
CA LEU A 14 -23.85 8.27 -30.92
C LEU A 14 -23.92 7.35 -29.71
N PHE A 15 -23.42 6.12 -29.88
CA PHE A 15 -23.07 5.27 -28.74
C PHE A 15 -21.93 5.98 -28.00
N ASN A 16 -22.29 6.64 -26.89
CA ASN A 16 -21.31 7.05 -25.89
C ASN A 16 -20.70 5.81 -25.26
N PHE A 17 -19.69 5.23 -25.91
CA PHE A 17 -18.76 4.32 -25.28
C PHE A 17 -17.95 5.14 -24.30
N THR A 18 -18.45 5.28 -23.08
CA THR A 18 -17.62 5.69 -21.95
C THR A 18 -16.60 4.57 -21.78
N PHE A 19 -15.39 4.77 -22.29
CA PHE A 19 -14.25 3.94 -21.96
C PHE A 19 -14.05 4.04 -20.45
N TYR A 20 -14.67 3.16 -19.69
CA TYR A 20 -14.21 2.88 -18.34
C TYR A 20 -12.80 2.30 -18.50
N THR A 21 -11.81 3.14 -18.28
CA THR A 21 -10.44 2.68 -18.08
C THR A 21 -10.46 1.86 -16.80
N PHE A 22 -10.71 0.55 -16.92
CA PHE A 22 -10.57 -0.37 -15.80
C PHE A 22 -9.15 -0.22 -15.26
N LEU A 23 -9.01 0.10 -13.98
CA LEU A 23 -7.73 0.14 -13.31
C LEU A 23 -7.16 -1.29 -13.34
N ASN A 24 -6.29 -1.56 -14.31
CA ASN A 24 -5.58 -2.84 -14.35
C ASN A 24 -4.55 -2.89 -13.23
N LEU A 25 -4.66 -3.91 -12.38
CA LEU A 25 -3.70 -4.15 -11.31
C LEU A 25 -2.43 -4.77 -11.90
N GLN A 26 -1.27 -4.25 -11.52
CA GLN A 26 0.01 -4.84 -11.89
C GLN A 26 0.15 -6.20 -11.22
N ILE A 27 0.17 -7.27 -12.02
CA ILE A 27 0.44 -8.63 -11.57
C ILE A 27 1.95 -8.80 -11.47
N LEU A 28 2.43 -9.19 -10.27
CA LEU A 28 3.85 -9.46 -9.99
C LEU A 28 4.19 -10.93 -10.20
N TYR A 29 3.24 -11.81 -9.93
CA TYR A 29 3.35 -13.25 -10.08
C TYR A 29 1.97 -13.87 -10.24
N GLN A 30 1.87 -14.91 -11.05
CA GLN A 30 0.65 -15.71 -11.19
C GLN A 30 1.00 -17.13 -11.59
N ASP A 31 0.33 -18.10 -10.97
CA ASP A 31 0.31 -19.50 -11.38
C ASP A 31 -1.11 -20.10 -11.24
N GLU A 32 -1.23 -21.43 -11.15
CA GLU A 32 -2.51 -22.12 -11.01
C GLU A 32 -3.14 -21.97 -9.61
N HIS A 33 -2.39 -21.53 -8.61
CA HIS A 33 -2.77 -21.58 -7.21
C HIS A 33 -2.85 -20.21 -6.56
N LEU A 34 -2.00 -19.25 -6.97
CA LEU A 34 -1.93 -17.93 -6.36
C LEU A 34 -1.59 -16.83 -7.37
N VAL A 35 -1.92 -15.62 -7.00
CA VAL A 35 -1.58 -14.41 -7.74
C VAL A 35 -1.12 -13.33 -6.75
N ALA A 36 -0.05 -12.65 -7.10
CA ALA A 36 0.48 -11.49 -6.38
C ALA A 36 0.31 -10.23 -7.21
N ILE A 37 -0.08 -9.15 -6.58
CA ILE A 37 -0.23 -7.84 -7.23
C ILE A 37 0.63 -6.77 -6.53
N ASN A 38 0.99 -5.73 -7.27
CA ASN A 38 1.41 -4.46 -6.69
C ASN A 38 0.15 -3.61 -6.42
N LYS A 39 -0.38 -3.69 -5.21
CA LYS A 39 -1.58 -2.94 -4.84
C LYS A 39 -1.29 -1.43 -4.85
N PRO A 40 -2.02 -0.61 -5.60
CA PRO A 40 -1.84 0.83 -5.56
C PRO A 40 -2.27 1.43 -4.21
N ASN A 41 -1.72 2.61 -3.88
CA ASN A 41 -2.19 3.41 -2.76
C ASN A 41 -3.64 3.84 -2.99
N GLY A 42 -4.43 3.94 -1.92
CA GLY A 42 -5.82 4.40 -1.98
C GLY A 42 -6.85 3.30 -2.28
N LEU A 43 -6.43 2.17 -2.84
CA LEU A 43 -7.32 1.04 -3.15
C LEU A 43 -7.55 0.17 -1.90
N ALA A 44 -8.81 -0.01 -1.52
CA ALA A 44 -9.20 -0.93 -0.46
C ALA A 44 -9.16 -2.39 -0.95
N VAL A 45 -8.91 -3.34 -0.05
CA VAL A 45 -8.84 -4.77 -0.41
C VAL A 45 -10.23 -5.35 -0.67
N HIS A 46 -11.16 -5.11 0.26
CA HIS A 46 -12.56 -5.57 0.20
C HIS A 46 -13.48 -4.57 0.90
N LYS A 47 -14.78 -4.68 0.66
CA LYS A 47 -15.80 -3.86 1.31
C LYS A 47 -15.79 -4.13 2.83
N SER A 48 -15.71 -3.08 3.63
CA SER A 48 -15.85 -3.16 5.09
C SER A 48 -16.51 -1.89 5.62
N LYS A 49 -17.08 -1.96 6.83
CA LYS A 49 -17.74 -0.80 7.48
C LYS A 49 -16.81 0.40 7.68
N LEU A 50 -15.49 0.17 7.68
CA LEU A 50 -14.46 1.20 7.90
C LEU A 50 -13.95 1.85 6.59
N VAL A 51 -14.32 1.29 5.44
CA VAL A 51 -13.94 1.82 4.13
C VAL A 51 -15.12 2.63 3.62
N GLY A 52 -15.05 3.96 3.73
CA GLY A 52 -16.11 4.87 3.27
C GLY A 52 -16.60 4.58 1.83
N ASN A 53 -17.39 5.45 1.24
CA ASN A 53 -17.96 5.29 -0.10
C ASN A 53 -16.87 5.11 -1.18
N THR A 54 -16.46 3.87 -1.43
CA THR A 54 -15.67 3.46 -2.60
C THR A 54 -16.37 2.28 -3.24
N ASN A 55 -16.45 2.29 -4.55
CA ASN A 55 -17.06 1.21 -5.33
C ASN A 55 -16.02 0.24 -5.89
N GLU A 56 -14.73 0.53 -5.71
CA GLU A 56 -13.63 -0.29 -6.24
C GLU A 56 -12.82 -0.92 -5.12
N PHE A 57 -12.58 -2.22 -5.25
CA PHE A 57 -11.82 -3.03 -4.31
C PHE A 57 -10.84 -3.93 -5.06
N ALA A 58 -9.63 -4.09 -4.53
CA ALA A 58 -8.60 -4.92 -5.15
C ALA A 58 -9.08 -6.35 -5.47
N LEU A 59 -9.88 -6.94 -4.58
CA LEU A 59 -10.46 -8.26 -4.77
C LEU A 59 -11.35 -8.33 -6.01
N GLN A 60 -12.23 -7.35 -6.21
CA GLN A 60 -13.15 -7.32 -7.35
C GLN A 60 -12.41 -7.04 -8.65
N LEU A 61 -11.54 -6.01 -8.65
CA LEU A 61 -10.74 -5.64 -9.83
C LEU A 61 -9.88 -6.82 -10.30
N LEU A 62 -9.20 -7.50 -9.36
CA LEU A 62 -8.37 -8.65 -9.70
C LEU A 62 -9.20 -9.82 -10.23
N ARG A 63 -10.32 -10.14 -9.56
CA ARG A 63 -11.26 -11.17 -10.02
C ARG A 63 -11.71 -10.95 -11.47
N ASP A 64 -12.11 -9.72 -11.78
CA ASP A 64 -12.65 -9.35 -13.09
C ASP A 64 -11.53 -9.31 -14.14
N GLN A 65 -10.32 -8.86 -13.77
CA GLN A 65 -9.14 -8.83 -14.63
C GLN A 65 -8.69 -10.23 -15.06
N ILE A 66 -8.59 -11.19 -14.11
CA ILE A 66 -8.12 -12.55 -14.41
C ILE A 66 -9.27 -13.54 -14.70
N ARG A 67 -10.53 -13.09 -14.57
CA ARG A 67 -11.76 -13.90 -14.75
C ARG A 67 -11.78 -15.18 -13.90
N LYS A 68 -11.23 -15.11 -12.70
CA LYS A 68 -11.20 -16.20 -11.72
C LYS A 68 -11.56 -15.70 -10.34
N ARG A 69 -12.21 -16.53 -9.53
CA ARG A 69 -12.44 -16.22 -8.12
C ARG A 69 -11.11 -16.14 -7.39
N VAL A 70 -10.94 -15.12 -6.55
CA VAL A 70 -9.71 -14.88 -5.77
C VAL A 70 -10.02 -14.73 -4.28
N TYR A 71 -9.10 -15.17 -3.45
CA TYR A 71 -9.21 -15.14 -2.00
C TYR A 71 -7.99 -14.41 -1.43
N PRO A 72 -8.15 -13.33 -0.66
CA PRO A 72 -7.03 -12.61 -0.08
C PRO A 72 -6.35 -13.47 1.00
N ALA A 73 -5.06 -13.70 0.86
CA ALA A 73 -4.27 -14.42 1.86
C ALA A 73 -3.95 -13.56 3.09
N HIS A 74 -3.79 -12.26 2.87
CA HIS A 74 -3.57 -11.24 3.89
C HIS A 74 -4.18 -9.91 3.44
N ARG A 75 -3.98 -8.87 4.22
CA ARG A 75 -4.47 -7.53 3.89
C ARG A 75 -3.39 -6.46 4.01
N LEU A 76 -3.50 -5.44 3.20
CA LEU A 76 -2.84 -4.15 3.37
C LEU A 76 -3.89 -3.08 3.71
N ASP A 77 -3.48 -2.04 4.42
CA ASP A 77 -4.32 -0.87 4.63
C ASP A 77 -4.68 -0.22 3.29
N ARG A 78 -5.80 0.47 3.21
CA ARG A 78 -6.24 1.17 2.00
C ARG A 78 -5.13 2.07 1.42
N LYS A 79 -4.42 2.79 2.29
CA LYS A 79 -3.36 3.75 1.92
C LYS A 79 -1.96 3.15 1.83
N THR A 80 -1.78 1.87 2.14
CA THR A 80 -0.52 1.16 1.94
C THR A 80 -0.50 0.57 0.54
N SER A 81 0.56 0.82 -0.21
CA SER A 81 0.82 0.20 -1.52
C SER A 81 1.74 -1.01 -1.39
N GLY A 82 1.91 -1.79 -2.46
CA GLY A 82 2.92 -2.84 -2.55
C GLY A 82 2.37 -4.26 -2.65
N VAL A 83 3.22 -5.23 -2.39
CA VAL A 83 2.95 -6.66 -2.62
C VAL A 83 1.75 -7.12 -1.81
N MET A 84 0.78 -7.72 -2.49
CA MET A 84 -0.37 -8.36 -1.88
C MET A 84 -0.66 -9.69 -2.54
N LEU A 85 -0.86 -10.75 -1.72
CA LEU A 85 -1.10 -12.12 -2.16
C LEU A 85 -2.59 -12.46 -2.15
N PHE A 86 -3.03 -13.12 -3.22
CA PHE A 86 -4.32 -13.78 -3.34
C PHE A 86 -4.11 -15.23 -3.76
N THR A 87 -5.07 -16.09 -3.45
CA THR A 87 -5.08 -17.47 -3.90
C THR A 87 -6.29 -17.71 -4.82
N LEU A 88 -6.21 -18.74 -5.67
CA LEU A 88 -7.25 -19.09 -6.63
C LEU A 88 -8.19 -20.18 -6.10
N ALA A 89 -7.90 -20.74 -4.92
CA ALA A 89 -8.74 -21.73 -4.24
C ALA A 89 -8.76 -21.49 -2.73
N GLU A 90 -9.88 -21.76 -2.09
CA GLU A 90 -10.08 -21.54 -0.65
C GLU A 90 -9.15 -22.41 0.20
N LYS A 91 -8.94 -23.68 -0.21
CA LYS A 91 -8.00 -24.60 0.47
C LYS A 91 -6.58 -24.03 0.46
N VAL A 92 -6.13 -23.47 -0.67
CA VAL A 92 -4.80 -22.84 -0.79
C VAL A 92 -4.72 -21.58 0.09
N SER A 93 -5.82 -20.81 0.20
CA SER A 93 -5.90 -19.65 1.07
C SER A 93 -5.69 -20.03 2.54
N SER A 94 -6.34 -21.11 2.99
CA SER A 94 -6.18 -21.62 4.37
C SER A 94 -4.74 -22.04 4.66
N MET A 95 -4.07 -22.70 3.70
CA MET A 95 -2.66 -23.11 3.85
C MET A 95 -1.73 -21.88 3.96
N LEU A 96 -1.94 -20.87 3.13
CA LEU A 96 -1.12 -19.65 3.18
C LEU A 96 -1.43 -18.81 4.42
N GLN A 97 -2.69 -18.70 4.84
CA GLN A 97 -3.08 -18.03 6.09
C GLN A 97 -2.44 -18.70 7.33
N LYS A 98 -2.29 -20.05 7.32
CA LYS A 98 -1.57 -20.77 8.36
C LYS A 98 -0.10 -20.31 8.47
N GLN A 99 0.60 -20.13 7.34
CA GLN A 99 1.96 -19.59 7.35
C GLN A 99 2.03 -18.18 7.95
N PHE A 100 1.03 -17.31 7.68
CA PHE A 100 0.94 -16.00 8.34
C PHE A 100 0.72 -16.11 9.84
N MET A 101 -0.14 -17.01 10.29
CA MET A 101 -0.40 -17.25 11.73
C MET A 101 0.83 -17.79 12.46
N GLU A 102 1.57 -18.68 11.83
CA GLU A 102 2.80 -19.28 12.35
C GLU A 102 4.03 -18.36 12.21
N ARG A 103 3.86 -17.13 11.66
CA ARG A 103 4.94 -16.16 11.44
C ARG A 103 6.02 -16.66 10.46
N ASN A 104 5.69 -17.62 9.59
CA ASN A 104 6.58 -18.17 8.56
C ASN A 104 6.62 -17.33 7.28
N VAL A 105 5.96 -16.16 7.27
CA VAL A 105 5.97 -15.19 6.17
C VAL A 105 6.74 -13.96 6.60
N SER A 106 7.84 -13.68 5.92
CA SER A 106 8.59 -12.43 6.10
C SER A 106 8.00 -11.33 5.22
N LYS A 107 7.90 -10.11 5.76
CA LYS A 107 7.38 -8.93 5.05
C LYS A 107 8.33 -7.78 5.27
N ASN A 108 8.74 -7.14 4.20
CA ASN A 108 9.54 -5.93 4.26
C ASN A 108 8.76 -4.74 3.71
N TYR A 109 8.85 -3.61 4.41
CA TYR A 109 8.19 -2.37 4.04
C TYR A 109 9.23 -1.25 3.94
N LEU A 110 9.00 -0.31 3.06
CA LEU A 110 9.71 0.96 3.04
C LEU A 110 8.77 2.07 3.49
N ALA A 111 9.28 2.97 4.33
CA ALA A 111 8.54 4.15 4.75
C ALA A 111 9.42 5.39 4.81
N ILE A 112 8.83 6.55 4.45
CA ILE A 112 9.44 7.85 4.72
C ILE A 112 8.79 8.41 5.99
N VAL A 113 9.61 8.69 6.98
CA VAL A 113 9.18 9.18 8.29
C VAL A 113 9.77 10.54 8.64
N ARG A 114 9.13 11.27 9.54
CA ARG A 114 9.62 12.52 10.06
C ARG A 114 10.74 12.30 11.07
N GLY A 115 11.79 13.10 11.00
CA GLY A 115 12.91 13.13 11.95
C GLY A 115 14.02 12.15 11.60
N TYR A 116 15.10 12.20 12.35
CA TYR A 116 16.17 11.23 12.30
C TYR A 116 15.83 10.08 13.24
N THR A 117 15.69 8.89 12.69
CA THR A 117 15.51 7.65 13.48
C THR A 117 16.85 7.11 13.94
N GLU A 118 16.83 6.20 14.90
CA GLU A 118 18.00 5.34 15.17
C GLU A 118 18.36 4.54 13.94
N THR A 119 19.63 4.08 13.88
CA THR A 119 20.11 3.27 12.75
C THR A 119 19.38 1.94 12.67
N HIS A 120 19.10 1.33 13.81
CA HIS A 120 18.34 0.11 13.97
C HIS A 120 17.63 0.08 15.32
N GLU A 121 16.39 -0.40 15.36
CA GLU A 121 15.63 -0.55 16.60
C GLU A 121 14.55 -1.61 16.45
N VAL A 122 14.22 -2.26 17.57
CA VAL A 122 13.07 -3.15 17.70
C VAL A 122 12.02 -2.47 18.56
N ILE A 123 10.88 -2.16 17.99
CA ILE A 123 9.74 -1.59 18.70
C ILE A 123 8.88 -2.75 19.21
N ASP A 124 9.01 -3.07 20.49
CA ASP A 124 8.15 -4.01 21.22
C ASP A 124 7.14 -3.20 22.04
N TYR A 125 6.00 -2.90 21.43
CA TYR A 125 4.96 -2.11 22.06
C TYR A 125 3.59 -2.68 21.75
N PRO A 126 2.85 -3.20 22.75
CA PRO A 126 1.55 -3.83 22.51
C PRO A 126 0.50 -2.84 22.00
N LEU A 127 -0.36 -3.30 21.12
CA LEU A 127 -1.38 -2.47 20.49
C LEU A 127 -2.80 -2.91 20.86
N THR A 128 -3.63 -1.95 21.21
CA THR A 128 -5.06 -2.19 21.47
C THR A 128 -5.82 -2.22 20.13
N ASN A 129 -6.61 -3.26 19.93
CA ASN A 129 -7.51 -3.39 18.78
C ASN A 129 -8.83 -2.62 18.99
N TYR A 130 -9.72 -2.63 17.99
CA TYR A 130 -11.01 -1.91 18.05
C TYR A 130 -11.98 -2.44 19.10
N SER A 131 -11.80 -3.68 19.58
CA SER A 131 -12.61 -4.26 20.67
C SER A 131 -12.01 -4.03 22.06
N GLY A 132 -10.96 -3.21 22.18
CA GLY A 132 -10.29 -2.92 23.45
C GLY A 132 -9.27 -3.97 23.90
N LYS A 133 -9.08 -5.06 23.14
CA LYS A 133 -8.11 -6.11 23.50
C LYS A 133 -6.68 -5.68 23.19
N VAL A 134 -5.80 -5.73 24.18
CA VAL A 134 -4.35 -5.52 24.02
C VAL A 134 -3.73 -6.75 23.37
N GLN A 135 -2.87 -6.55 22.40
CA GLN A 135 -2.21 -7.60 21.61
C GLN A 135 -0.73 -7.28 21.46
N GLU A 136 0.11 -8.29 21.64
CA GLU A 136 1.54 -8.22 21.33
C GLU A 136 1.75 -7.67 19.92
N ALA A 137 2.66 -6.73 19.78
CA ALA A 137 3.01 -6.16 18.48
C ALA A 137 4.49 -5.79 18.46
N ILE A 138 5.24 -6.36 17.52
CA ILE A 138 6.68 -6.19 17.39
C ILE A 138 7.00 -5.78 15.95
N THR A 139 7.75 -4.68 15.80
CA THR A 139 8.24 -4.19 14.50
C THR A 139 9.72 -3.84 14.62
N GLU A 140 10.53 -4.48 13.82
CA GLU A 140 11.95 -4.16 13.65
C GLU A 140 12.10 -3.17 12.50
N TYR A 141 13.00 -2.19 12.63
CA TYR A 141 13.35 -1.33 11.51
C TYR A 141 14.85 -1.02 11.45
N SER A 142 15.30 -0.65 10.24
CA SER A 142 16.63 -0.14 9.98
C SER A 142 16.53 1.12 9.12
N ARG A 143 17.31 2.16 9.47
CA ARG A 143 17.40 3.37 8.68
C ARG A 143 18.24 3.11 7.42
N VAL A 144 17.67 3.38 6.25
CA VAL A 144 18.30 3.24 4.94
C VAL A 144 19.02 4.53 4.54
N ALA A 145 18.35 5.67 4.76
CA ALA A 145 18.89 7.00 4.46
C ALA A 145 18.26 8.04 5.37
N SER A 146 18.92 9.16 5.51
CA SER A 146 18.38 10.35 6.19
C SER A 146 18.73 11.62 5.44
N SER A 147 17.91 12.65 5.61
CA SER A 147 18.13 13.96 5.00
C SER A 147 17.67 15.08 5.93
N GLU A 148 18.29 16.23 5.75
CA GLU A 148 17.91 17.47 6.37
C GLU A 148 17.69 18.52 5.27
N LEU A 149 16.56 19.17 5.31
CA LEU A 149 16.22 20.21 4.35
C LEU A 149 16.31 21.58 5.06
N ASP A 150 16.83 22.57 4.37
CA ASP A 150 16.71 23.98 4.75
C ASP A 150 15.26 24.44 4.53
N LEU A 151 14.40 23.95 5.41
CA LEU A 151 12.96 24.19 5.39
C LEU A 151 12.48 24.39 6.81
N PRO A 152 12.29 25.65 7.23
CA PRO A 152 11.79 25.98 8.55
C PRO A 152 10.41 25.37 8.80
N TYR A 153 10.23 24.77 9.99
CA TYR A 153 8.95 24.22 10.37
C TYR A 153 8.70 24.33 11.89
N GLY A 154 7.69 25.09 12.25
CA GLY A 154 7.39 25.41 13.64
C GLY A 154 8.51 26.24 14.27
N LYS A 155 9.15 25.70 15.32
CA LYS A 155 10.30 26.33 16.00
C LYS A 155 11.67 25.85 15.47
N HIS A 156 11.69 25.01 14.45
CA HIS A 156 12.93 24.46 13.89
C HIS A 156 13.25 25.16 12.58
N GLU A 157 14.51 25.50 12.38
CA GLU A 157 15.01 26.13 11.14
C GLU A 157 15.10 25.14 9.99
N THR A 158 15.25 23.86 10.30
CA THR A 158 15.38 22.78 9.32
C THR A 158 14.31 21.70 9.52
N SER A 159 14.08 20.91 8.52
CA SER A 159 13.20 19.74 8.55
C SER A 159 13.97 18.47 8.24
N ARG A 160 13.79 17.43 9.06
CA ARG A 160 14.53 16.16 9.01
C ARG A 160 13.62 15.00 8.66
N TYR A 161 14.13 14.10 7.85
CA TYR A 161 13.40 12.92 7.37
C TYR A 161 14.33 11.69 7.31
N SER A 162 13.74 10.51 7.46
CA SER A 162 14.43 9.24 7.28
C SER A 162 13.63 8.33 6.35
N LEU A 163 14.35 7.64 5.46
CA LEU A 163 13.87 6.44 4.78
C LEU A 163 14.23 5.24 5.65
N ILE A 164 13.26 4.42 5.98
CA ILE A 164 13.45 3.24 6.82
C ILE A 164 12.91 2.00 6.14
N SER A 165 13.57 0.87 6.35
CA SER A 165 13.11 -0.49 6.05
C SER A 165 12.51 -1.08 7.32
N LEU A 166 11.31 -1.67 7.24
CA LEU A 166 10.60 -2.19 8.40
C LEU A 166 10.18 -3.65 8.18
N THR A 167 10.43 -4.47 9.18
CA THR A 167 10.07 -5.88 9.21
C THR A 167 9.13 -6.16 10.39
N PRO A 168 7.79 -6.08 10.20
CA PRO A 168 6.83 -6.39 11.27
C PRO A 168 6.81 -7.90 11.55
N LYS A 169 7.16 -8.30 12.77
CA LYS A 169 7.12 -9.71 13.24
C LYS A 169 5.70 -10.17 13.56
N THR A 170 4.80 -9.24 13.81
CA THR A 170 3.35 -9.46 14.03
C THR A 170 2.55 -8.69 12.96
N GLY A 171 1.22 -8.85 12.93
CA GLY A 171 0.37 -8.23 11.90
C GLY A 171 -0.89 -7.57 12.46
N ARG A 172 -0.76 -6.61 13.40
CA ARG A 172 -1.92 -5.91 13.99
C ARG A 172 -2.41 -4.77 13.09
N THR A 173 -3.65 -4.38 13.27
CA THR A 173 -4.24 -3.28 12.48
C THR A 173 -3.47 -1.99 12.66
N HIS A 174 -3.00 -1.42 11.55
CA HIS A 174 -2.17 -0.22 11.48
C HIS A 174 -0.86 -0.32 12.28
N GLN A 175 -0.31 -1.53 12.49
CA GLN A 175 0.81 -1.75 13.41
C GLN A 175 2.00 -0.83 13.13
N ILE A 176 2.58 -0.89 11.94
CA ILE A 176 3.73 -0.05 11.55
C ILE A 176 3.44 1.43 11.80
N ARG A 177 2.27 1.90 11.41
CA ARG A 177 1.83 3.29 11.52
C ARG A 177 1.73 3.75 12.97
N LYS A 178 1.15 2.90 13.85
CA LYS A 178 1.05 3.17 15.30
C LYS A 178 2.41 3.13 15.97
N HIS A 179 3.27 2.16 15.63
CA HIS A 179 4.62 2.03 16.16
C HIS A 179 5.48 3.24 15.81
N MET A 180 5.50 3.65 14.54
CA MET A 180 6.27 4.83 14.12
C MET A 180 5.79 6.12 14.77
N ASN A 181 4.46 6.25 15.00
CA ASN A 181 3.95 7.38 15.78
C ASN A 181 4.31 7.30 17.27
N HIS A 182 4.31 6.09 17.86
CA HIS A 182 4.68 5.87 19.26
C HIS A 182 6.11 6.35 19.52
N ILE A 183 7.07 6.02 18.68
CA ILE A 183 8.46 6.49 18.78
C ILE A 183 8.67 7.91 18.21
N ARG A 184 7.59 8.66 17.93
CA ARG A 184 7.60 10.06 17.45
C ARG A 184 8.22 10.28 16.07
N HIS A 185 8.28 9.24 15.25
CA HIS A 185 8.69 9.26 13.84
C HIS A 185 7.51 8.95 12.90
N PRO A 186 6.44 9.76 12.89
CA PRO A 186 5.23 9.45 12.12
C PRO A 186 5.52 9.39 10.62
N ILE A 187 4.83 8.47 9.94
CA ILE A 187 4.92 8.29 8.49
C ILE A 187 4.32 9.49 7.77
N ILE A 188 5.00 10.00 6.76
CA ILE A 188 4.53 11.10 5.91
C ILE A 188 3.27 10.65 5.15
N GLY A 189 2.24 11.50 5.13
CA GLY A 189 0.95 11.21 4.49
C GLY A 189 -0.02 10.36 5.32
N ASP A 190 0.40 9.87 6.50
CA ASP A 190 -0.52 9.22 7.42
C ASP A 190 -1.37 10.25 8.16
N ARG A 191 -2.71 10.21 7.97
CA ARG A 191 -3.62 11.16 8.64
C ARG A 191 -4.02 10.71 10.05
N PRO A 192 -4.46 9.45 10.28
CA PRO A 192 -4.92 9.03 11.61
C PRO A 192 -3.79 8.89 12.65
N HIS A 193 -2.59 8.50 12.22
CA HIS A 193 -1.46 8.24 13.12
C HIS A 193 -0.25 9.12 12.81
N GLY A 194 -0.39 10.10 11.93
CA GLY A 194 0.70 10.94 11.47
C GLY A 194 0.64 12.39 12.00
N CYS A 195 1.50 13.21 11.45
CA CYS A 195 1.54 14.64 11.74
C CYS A 195 0.75 15.45 10.69
N ASN A 196 -0.47 15.86 11.00
CA ASN A 196 -1.33 16.58 10.06
C ASN A 196 -0.73 17.89 9.54
N LYS A 197 0.05 18.58 10.36
CA LYS A 197 0.76 19.80 9.95
C LYS A 197 1.79 19.48 8.87
N GLN A 198 2.62 18.43 9.06
CA GLN A 198 3.58 17.96 8.05
C GLN A 198 2.87 17.49 6.78
N ASN A 199 1.79 16.73 6.91
CA ASN A 199 1.03 16.27 5.77
C ASN A 199 0.46 17.43 4.94
N LYS A 200 0.02 18.52 5.60
CA LYS A 200 -0.42 19.76 4.93
C LYS A 200 0.73 20.44 4.19
N LEU A 201 1.91 20.51 4.81
CA LEU A 201 3.13 21.05 4.18
C LEU A 201 3.46 20.26 2.90
N PHE A 202 3.54 18.93 2.99
CA PHE A 202 3.86 18.06 1.86
C PHE A 202 2.85 18.20 0.72
N LYS A 203 1.55 18.25 1.06
CA LYS A 203 0.49 18.45 0.09
C LYS A 203 0.61 19.80 -0.63
N ASN A 204 0.78 20.88 0.13
CA ASN A 204 0.74 22.24 -0.43
C ASN A 204 2.02 22.60 -1.20
N ARG A 205 3.18 22.10 -0.75
CA ARG A 205 4.47 22.45 -1.35
C ARG A 205 4.86 21.53 -2.49
N TRP A 206 4.53 20.25 -2.39
CA TRP A 206 5.02 19.22 -3.30
C TRP A 206 3.93 18.31 -3.87
N GLU A 207 2.66 18.62 -3.60
CA GLU A 207 1.51 17.82 -4.07
C GLU A 207 1.60 16.33 -3.67
N VAL A 208 2.22 16.04 -2.52
CA VAL A 208 2.28 14.69 -1.98
C VAL A 208 0.99 14.40 -1.23
N ASN A 209 0.17 13.52 -1.80
CA ASN A 209 -1.18 13.21 -1.32
C ASN A 209 -1.31 11.80 -0.76
N THR A 210 -0.32 10.93 -1.00
CA THR A 210 -0.33 9.52 -0.58
C THR A 210 0.47 9.31 0.70
N MET A 211 0.17 8.21 1.37
CA MET A 211 0.94 7.79 2.54
C MET A 211 2.23 7.10 2.09
N MET A 212 3.38 7.55 2.59
CA MET A 212 4.69 7.03 2.26
C MET A 212 4.99 5.73 3.03
N LEU A 213 4.16 4.70 2.81
CA LEU A 213 4.32 3.34 3.32
C LEU A 213 4.04 2.35 2.20
N HIS A 214 5.02 1.50 1.91
CA HIS A 214 4.98 0.56 0.80
C HIS A 214 5.47 -0.83 1.24
N ALA A 215 4.67 -1.87 1.00
CA ALA A 215 5.06 -3.27 1.20
C ALA A 215 5.98 -3.68 0.03
N SER A 216 7.28 -3.51 0.20
CA SER A 216 8.27 -3.69 -0.86
C SER A 216 8.50 -5.14 -1.22
N GLU A 217 8.50 -6.03 -0.20
CA GLU A 217 8.83 -7.44 -0.41
C GLU A 217 8.01 -8.35 0.50
N ILE A 218 7.77 -9.55 0.01
CA ILE A 218 7.21 -10.66 0.79
C ILE A 218 7.94 -11.95 0.47
N GLU A 219 8.35 -12.67 1.53
CA GLU A 219 8.96 -13.99 1.43
C GLU A 219 8.07 -15.02 2.14
N PHE A 220 7.78 -16.13 1.46
CA PHE A 220 6.92 -17.20 1.96
C PHE A 220 7.24 -18.52 1.26
N SER A 221 6.72 -19.65 1.76
CA SER A 221 6.77 -20.93 1.04
C SER A 221 5.53 -21.10 0.18
N HIS A 222 5.71 -21.44 -1.09
CA HIS A 222 4.58 -21.70 -1.97
C HIS A 222 3.72 -22.84 -1.41
N PRO A 223 2.40 -22.64 -1.21
CA PRO A 223 1.58 -23.56 -0.41
C PRO A 223 1.44 -24.96 -0.99
N ILE A 224 1.68 -25.15 -2.29
CA ILE A 224 1.59 -26.45 -2.95
C ILE A 224 2.96 -27.07 -3.20
N THR A 225 3.90 -26.28 -3.73
CA THR A 225 5.23 -26.80 -4.12
C THR A 225 6.26 -26.73 -3.01
N ASN A 226 5.96 -26.04 -1.90
CA ASN A 226 6.88 -25.74 -0.79
C ASN A 226 8.15 -24.95 -1.19
N LYS A 227 8.20 -24.46 -2.42
CA LYS A 227 9.32 -23.67 -2.94
C LYS A 227 9.33 -22.30 -2.25
N LYS A 228 10.52 -21.84 -1.80
CA LYS A 228 10.66 -20.48 -1.27
C LYS A 228 10.45 -19.46 -2.37
N MET A 229 9.59 -18.50 -2.10
CA MET A 229 9.21 -17.42 -3.00
C MET A 229 9.59 -16.08 -2.37
N LEU A 230 10.28 -15.24 -3.12
CA LEU A 230 10.52 -13.83 -2.80
C LEU A 230 9.88 -12.99 -3.90
N LEU A 231 8.87 -12.20 -3.54
CA LEU A 231 8.21 -11.30 -4.49
C LEU A 231 8.46 -9.86 -4.06
N LYS A 232 8.81 -9.03 -5.05
CA LYS A 232 9.10 -7.60 -4.86
C LYS A 232 8.10 -6.76 -5.64
N ALA A 233 7.76 -5.58 -5.12
CA ALA A 233 6.94 -4.58 -5.79
C ALA A 233 7.72 -3.29 -5.98
N ASP A 234 7.63 -2.72 -7.17
CA ASP A 234 8.21 -1.42 -7.47
C ASP A 234 7.52 -0.31 -6.67
N LEU A 235 8.32 0.65 -6.22
CA LEU A 235 7.82 1.84 -5.55
C LEU A 235 6.89 2.64 -6.47
N PRO A 236 5.77 3.16 -5.95
CA PRO A 236 4.91 4.08 -6.69
C PRO A 236 5.65 5.35 -7.12
N ASN A 237 5.25 5.94 -8.24
CA ASN A 237 5.88 7.15 -8.78
C ASN A 237 5.91 8.30 -7.77
N GLU A 238 4.85 8.51 -6.99
CA GLU A 238 4.81 9.56 -5.97
C GLU A 238 5.81 9.27 -4.83
N PHE A 239 6.01 8.00 -4.46
CA PHE A 239 7.03 7.62 -3.49
C PHE A 239 8.45 7.90 -4.04
N LYS A 240 8.75 7.47 -5.28
CA LYS A 240 10.03 7.75 -5.96
C LYS A 240 10.30 9.26 -6.08
N ARG A 241 9.27 10.04 -6.44
CA ARG A 241 9.34 11.50 -6.49
C ARG A 241 9.63 12.12 -5.12
N THR A 242 8.99 11.61 -4.08
CA THR A 242 9.19 12.10 -2.70
C THR A 242 10.61 11.80 -2.20
N LEU A 243 11.19 10.64 -2.53
CA LEU A 243 12.60 10.34 -2.24
C LEU A 243 13.54 11.37 -2.87
N LYS A 244 13.31 11.75 -4.13
CA LYS A 244 14.10 12.76 -4.83
C LYS A 244 13.94 14.16 -4.19
N ILE A 245 12.72 14.58 -3.88
CA ILE A 245 12.43 15.86 -3.21
C ILE A 245 13.18 15.97 -1.88
N LEU A 246 13.23 14.88 -1.13
CA LEU A 246 13.88 14.84 0.17
C LEU A 246 15.37 14.48 0.11
N SER A 247 15.94 14.31 -1.09
CA SER A 247 17.35 13.88 -1.27
C SER A 247 17.68 12.59 -0.50
N LEU A 248 16.71 11.69 -0.36
CA LEU A 248 16.87 10.38 0.25
C LEU A 248 17.36 9.39 -0.81
N ASN A 249 18.68 9.17 -0.86
CA ASN A 249 19.29 8.25 -1.82
C ASN A 249 18.88 6.81 -1.48
N PHE A 250 18.25 6.15 -2.41
CA PHE A 250 17.86 4.75 -2.32
C PHE A 250 18.14 4.05 -3.64
N THR A 251 19.06 3.10 -3.60
CA THR A 251 19.31 2.15 -4.69
C THR A 251 18.56 0.86 -4.33
N SER A 252 17.54 0.52 -5.11
CA SER A 252 16.91 -0.81 -4.98
C SER A 252 17.93 -1.86 -5.41
N ALA A 253 18.32 -2.73 -4.50
CA ALA A 253 19.11 -3.92 -4.81
C ALA A 253 18.30 -4.94 -5.61
#